data_b513a32f87c8ddb136e3fa6fa1aa8c6c
#
_entry.id   b513a32f87c8ddb136e3fa6fa1aa8c6c
#
_cell.length_a   1.000
_cell.length_b   1.000
_cell.length_c   1.000
_cell.angle_alpha   90.00
_cell.angle_beta   90.00
_cell.angle_gamma   90.00
#
_symmetry.space_group_name_H-M   'P 1'
#
loop_
_entity.id
_entity.type
_entity.pdbx_description
1 polymer ?
#
loop_
_entity_poly.entity_id
_entity_poly.type
_entity_poly.pdbx_seq_one_letter_code
_entity_poly.pdbx_strand_id
1 'polypeptide(L)'
;MGQLDKIDKKEMASFQQTISRIPTSKSTGYIKRHKKCYDADGTHYYDPVSFRKLEQTNFVCDLCGHRYTRPSAWDYIHWILDKNSFSEHDTTKFIVDKDILGFPDYIKKLKETRIKTGLGSAMITGDGSVLGKNLVLCATDFGFLGGSFCMSTGEKVWRAAEIAIEKNVPLIFQACGGGARMHEGCSSMVSIPKAHVAISRVEKAGLPVITLITDPTLGGVAIGIGSRGKRLFEFNAGHIGFSGKRVIEQFTGKKTSKEFQTVDWLKEKGHVDEIVHPKDLKEKIFSMI
;
A
#
# COMPACT_ATOMS: atom_id res chain seq x y z
N MET A 1 33.88 -6.85 -1.94
CA MET A 1 33.50 -7.11 -0.53
C MET A 1 34.16 -6.01 0.30
N GLY A 2 33.44 -5.04 0.82
CA GLY A 2 34.06 -4.07 1.72
C GLY A 2 33.62 -2.63 1.60
N GLN A 3 32.32 -2.31 1.44
CA GLN A 3 31.80 -0.94 1.65
C GLN A 3 30.32 -0.90 2.06
N LEU A 4 29.70 -2.06 2.31
CA LEU A 4 28.28 -2.15 2.75
C LEU A 4 28.10 -2.18 4.27
N ASP A 5 29.17 -2.20 5.06
CA ASP A 5 29.10 -2.43 6.52
C ASP A 5 29.15 -1.19 7.39
N LYS A 6 29.04 0.02 6.81
CA LYS A 6 29.01 1.24 7.61
C LYS A 6 27.78 2.10 7.33
N ILE A 7 26.60 1.54 7.50
CA ILE A 7 25.44 2.38 7.90
C ILE A 7 25.71 2.68 9.38
N ASP A 8 26.02 3.93 9.66
CA ASP A 8 26.41 4.38 10.99
C ASP A 8 25.34 4.00 12.01
N LYS A 9 25.74 3.37 13.12
CA LYS A 9 24.85 3.04 14.25
C LYS A 9 24.04 4.24 14.74
N LYS A 10 24.51 5.47 14.50
CA LYS A 10 23.80 6.72 14.75
C LYS A 10 22.61 6.92 13.80
N GLU A 11 22.75 6.57 12.51
CA GLU A 11 21.65 6.62 11.55
C GLU A 11 20.58 5.57 11.87
N MET A 12 20.99 4.36 12.28
CA MET A 12 20.07 3.31 12.76
C MET A 12 19.35 3.69 14.05
N ALA A 13 20.04 4.32 15.01
CA ALA A 13 19.40 4.81 16.23
C ALA A 13 18.43 5.97 15.97
N SER A 14 18.75 6.87 15.03
CA SER A 14 17.85 7.92 14.55
C SER A 14 16.62 7.33 13.82
N PHE A 15 16.82 6.25 13.08
CA PHE A 15 15.79 5.49 12.39
C PHE A 15 14.82 4.83 13.38
N GLN A 16 15.32 4.18 14.43
CA GLN A 16 14.52 3.61 15.53
C GLN A 16 13.78 4.68 16.36
N GLN A 17 14.39 5.84 16.59
CA GLN A 17 13.72 6.97 17.23
C GLN A 17 12.62 7.60 16.37
N THR A 18 12.71 7.52 15.04
CA THR A 18 11.67 8.03 14.13
C THR A 18 10.46 7.09 14.09
N ILE A 19 10.68 5.78 14.20
CA ILE A 19 9.59 4.79 14.34
C ILE A 19 8.80 4.98 15.64
N SER A 20 9.47 5.39 16.74
CA SER A 20 8.79 5.74 18.00
C SER A 20 8.01 7.05 17.96
N ARG A 21 8.13 7.82 16.89
CA ARG A 21 7.41 9.09 16.65
C ARG A 21 6.22 8.95 15.70
N ILE A 22 5.68 7.75 15.46
CA ILE A 22 4.31 7.64 14.98
C ILE A 22 3.47 8.35 16.05
N PRO A 23 2.75 9.42 15.72
CA PRO A 23 1.95 10.08 16.73
C PRO A 23 0.84 9.12 17.16
N THR A 24 1.07 8.40 18.24
CA THR A 24 0.01 7.99 19.13
C THR A 24 -0.50 9.25 19.82
N SER A 25 -0.76 10.31 19.03
CA SER A 25 -1.29 11.53 19.56
C SER A 25 -2.76 11.25 19.85
N LYS A 26 -3.09 11.22 21.12
CA LYS A 26 -4.41 11.50 21.64
C LYS A 26 -4.83 12.92 21.17
N SER A 27 -5.05 13.10 19.87
CA SER A 27 -5.56 14.37 19.38
C SER A 27 -7.04 14.41 19.71
N THR A 28 -7.40 15.16 20.72
CA THR A 28 -8.76 15.53 21.08
C THR A 28 -9.35 16.58 20.12
N GLY A 29 -8.70 16.76 18.97
CA GLY A 29 -9.05 17.79 17.99
C GLY A 29 -10.24 17.43 17.10
N TYR A 30 -10.78 18.47 16.46
CA TYR A 30 -11.80 18.36 15.42
C TYR A 30 -11.20 18.73 14.06
N ILE A 31 -11.62 18.01 13.02
CA ILE A 31 -11.26 18.32 11.62
C ILE A 31 -12.50 18.88 10.92
N LYS A 32 -12.33 19.98 10.19
CA LYS A 32 -13.42 20.52 9.36
C LYS A 32 -13.85 19.48 8.33
N ARG A 33 -15.16 19.27 8.19
CA ARG A 33 -15.70 18.47 7.09
C ARG A 33 -15.27 19.09 5.75
N HIS A 34 -15.06 18.25 4.74
CA HIS A 34 -14.73 18.75 3.42
C HIS A 34 -15.96 19.46 2.79
N LYS A 35 -15.70 20.40 1.87
CA LYS A 35 -16.72 21.31 1.30
C LYS A 35 -17.89 20.63 0.58
N LYS A 36 -17.82 19.32 0.31
CA LYS A 36 -18.85 18.55 -0.42
C LYS A 36 -19.30 17.35 0.42
N CYS A 37 -19.47 17.54 1.72
CA CYS A 37 -19.97 16.48 2.58
C CYS A 37 -21.50 16.46 2.55
N TYR A 38 -22.05 15.50 1.81
CA TYR A 38 -23.49 15.27 1.71
C TYR A 38 -23.79 13.86 2.21
N ASP A 39 -24.94 13.67 2.89
CA ASP A 39 -25.46 12.34 3.15
C ASP A 39 -26.20 11.77 1.92
N ALA A 40 -26.78 10.58 2.08
CA ALA A 40 -27.55 9.91 1.02
C ALA A 40 -28.78 10.71 0.55
N ASP A 41 -29.32 11.57 1.40
CA ASP A 41 -30.49 12.41 1.13
C ASP A 41 -30.10 13.76 0.54
N GLY A 42 -28.80 14.03 0.32
CA GLY A 42 -28.29 15.27 -0.23
C GLY A 42 -28.20 16.42 0.77
N THR A 43 -28.35 16.16 2.07
CA THR A 43 -28.15 17.15 3.12
C THR A 43 -26.67 17.45 3.32
N HIS A 44 -26.33 18.75 3.28
CA HIS A 44 -24.94 19.19 3.44
C HIS A 44 -24.58 19.36 4.91
N TYR A 45 -23.48 18.76 5.32
CA TYR A 45 -22.96 18.84 6.68
C TYR A 45 -21.74 19.74 6.79
N TYR A 46 -21.82 20.75 7.64
CA TYR A 46 -20.74 21.71 7.93
C TYR A 46 -20.05 21.44 9.26
N ASP A 47 -20.66 20.63 10.13
CA ASP A 47 -20.17 20.39 11.49
C ASP A 47 -18.80 19.71 11.46
N PRO A 48 -17.85 20.15 12.31
CA PRO A 48 -16.57 19.48 12.43
C PRO A 48 -16.74 18.04 12.90
N VAL A 49 -15.95 17.13 12.33
CA VAL A 49 -15.90 15.74 12.79
C VAL A 49 -14.74 15.57 13.79
N SER A 50 -14.98 14.88 14.89
CA SER A 50 -13.94 14.62 15.87
C SER A 50 -12.89 13.66 15.29
N PHE A 51 -11.62 13.87 15.64
CA PHE A 51 -10.53 13.00 15.23
C PHE A 51 -10.79 11.54 15.67
N ARG A 52 -11.29 11.35 16.89
CA ARG A 52 -11.66 10.04 17.42
C ARG A 52 -12.71 9.32 16.55
N LYS A 53 -13.69 10.03 16.02
CA LYS A 53 -14.69 9.44 15.12
C LYS A 53 -14.07 9.04 13.79
N LEU A 54 -13.13 9.84 13.26
CA LEU A 54 -12.40 9.51 12.04
C LEU A 54 -11.46 8.31 12.23
N GLU A 55 -10.82 8.16 13.38
CA GLU A 55 -10.05 6.97 13.70
C GLU A 55 -10.91 5.71 13.67
N GLN A 56 -12.12 5.74 14.21
CA GLN A 56 -13.06 4.61 14.19
C GLN A 56 -13.51 4.21 12.79
N THR A 57 -13.45 5.12 11.83
CA THR A 57 -13.82 4.89 10.43
C THR A 57 -12.59 4.80 9.53
N ASN A 58 -11.39 4.63 10.10
CA ASN A 58 -10.13 4.60 9.37
C ASN A 58 -9.96 5.81 8.44
N PHE A 59 -10.28 7.00 8.96
CA PHE A 59 -10.21 8.31 8.28
C PHE A 59 -11.08 8.45 7.03
N VAL A 60 -12.15 7.68 6.96
CA VAL A 60 -13.19 7.82 5.93
C VAL A 60 -14.41 8.51 6.52
N CYS A 61 -15.00 9.46 5.81
CA CYS A 61 -16.23 10.11 6.24
C CYS A 61 -17.39 9.11 6.30
N ASP A 62 -18.04 9.02 7.42
CA ASP A 62 -19.19 8.14 7.67
C ASP A 62 -20.44 8.49 6.85
N LEU A 63 -20.51 9.71 6.31
CA LEU A 63 -21.68 10.19 5.55
C LEU A 63 -21.49 10.01 4.04
N CYS A 64 -20.33 10.39 3.48
CA CYS A 64 -20.13 10.46 2.04
C CYS A 64 -18.93 9.64 1.56
N GLY A 65 -18.26 8.90 2.44
CA GLY A 65 -17.10 8.09 2.08
C GLY A 65 -15.83 8.88 1.72
N HIS A 66 -15.82 10.21 1.85
CA HIS A 66 -14.62 11.00 1.57
C HIS A 66 -13.47 10.61 2.48
N ARG A 67 -12.31 10.33 1.91
CA ARG A 67 -11.09 10.05 2.68
C ARG A 67 -10.39 11.35 3.06
N TYR A 68 -10.19 11.57 4.36
CA TYR A 68 -9.56 12.78 4.88
C TYR A 68 -8.03 12.78 4.78
N THR A 69 -7.42 11.61 4.88
CA THR A 69 -5.97 11.44 4.79
C THR A 69 -5.64 10.23 3.93
N ARG A 70 -4.49 10.23 3.25
CA ARG A 70 -3.98 9.02 2.61
C ARG A 70 -3.31 8.17 3.67
N PRO A 71 -3.75 6.92 3.87
CA PRO A 71 -3.13 6.02 4.83
C PRO A 71 -1.72 5.64 4.39
N SER A 72 -0.85 5.45 5.36
CA SER A 72 0.46 4.83 5.20
C SER A 72 0.33 3.30 5.17
N ALA A 73 1.40 2.61 4.79
CA ALA A 73 1.47 1.16 4.93
C ALA A 73 1.27 0.70 6.38
N TRP A 74 1.79 1.47 7.35
CA TRP A 74 1.60 1.18 8.77
C TRP A 74 0.15 1.28 9.23
N ASP A 75 -0.63 2.22 8.69
CA ASP A 75 -2.06 2.31 9.02
C ASP A 75 -2.79 1.04 8.59
N TYR A 76 -2.54 0.53 7.36
CA TYR A 76 -3.13 -0.73 6.90
C TYR A 76 -2.67 -1.94 7.71
N ILE A 77 -1.39 -2.02 8.09
CA ILE A 77 -0.87 -3.06 8.97
C ILE A 77 -1.66 -3.07 10.29
N HIS A 78 -1.87 -1.91 10.91
CA HIS A 78 -2.62 -1.80 12.16
C HIS A 78 -4.12 -2.08 12.01
N TRP A 79 -4.72 -1.76 10.87
CA TRP A 79 -6.14 -2.03 10.63
C TRP A 79 -6.43 -3.50 10.34
N ILE A 80 -5.51 -4.18 9.69
CA ILE A 80 -5.65 -5.59 9.29
C ILE A 80 -5.25 -6.52 10.43
N LEU A 81 -4.10 -6.29 11.05
CA LEU A 81 -3.51 -7.24 11.98
C LEU A 81 -3.97 -7.04 13.43
N ASP A 82 -3.76 -8.07 14.21
CA ASP A 82 -3.96 -8.02 15.65
C ASP A 82 -2.90 -7.14 16.31
N LYS A 83 -3.30 -6.48 17.38
CA LYS A 83 -2.39 -5.57 18.11
C LYS A 83 -1.13 -6.31 18.54
N ASN A 84 0.04 -5.72 18.23
CA ASN A 84 1.36 -6.24 18.57
C ASN A 84 1.71 -7.61 17.94
N SER A 85 0.98 -8.08 16.93
CA SER A 85 1.29 -9.33 16.23
C SER A 85 2.32 -9.17 15.11
N PHE A 86 2.53 -7.95 14.61
CA PHE A 86 3.39 -7.72 13.45
C PHE A 86 4.88 -7.82 13.78
N SER A 87 5.58 -8.63 12.98
CA SER A 87 7.03 -8.76 12.99
C SER A 87 7.58 -8.53 11.59
N GLU A 88 8.28 -7.41 11.38
CA GLU A 88 8.79 -7.01 10.08
C GLU A 88 9.94 -7.91 9.60
N HIS A 89 9.89 -8.30 8.32
CA HIS A 89 10.94 -9.05 7.65
C HIS A 89 11.93 -8.12 6.94
N ASP A 90 13.22 -8.49 6.99
CA ASP A 90 14.25 -7.96 6.11
C ASP A 90 14.27 -6.42 5.96
N THR A 91 14.13 -5.70 7.07
CA THR A 91 14.09 -4.22 7.12
C THR A 91 15.25 -3.56 6.37
N THR A 92 16.41 -4.21 6.35
CA THR A 92 17.66 -3.65 5.79
C THR A 92 18.21 -4.40 4.57
N LYS A 93 17.83 -5.66 4.34
CA LYS A 93 18.47 -6.52 3.34
C LYS A 93 18.23 -6.09 1.89
N PHE A 94 17.11 -5.43 1.58
CA PHE A 94 16.72 -5.07 0.23
C PHE A 94 16.71 -3.56 -0.01
N ILE A 95 17.58 -2.85 0.70
CA ILE A 95 17.82 -1.44 0.44
C ILE A 95 18.74 -1.34 -0.80
N VAL A 96 18.20 -0.80 -1.88
CA VAL A 96 18.96 -0.54 -3.10
C VAL A 96 19.37 0.92 -3.12
N ASP A 97 20.68 1.19 -3.07
CA ASP A 97 21.27 2.53 -3.13
C ASP A 97 21.98 2.83 -4.44
N LYS A 98 21.79 1.99 -5.45
CA LYS A 98 22.44 2.17 -6.75
C LYS A 98 21.52 2.92 -7.71
N ASP A 99 22.05 3.96 -8.30
CA ASP A 99 21.48 4.58 -9.49
C ASP A 99 22.07 3.89 -10.73
N ILE A 100 21.30 2.96 -11.28
CA ILE A 100 21.75 2.14 -12.43
C ILE A 100 21.78 2.97 -13.71
N LEU A 101 20.92 3.99 -13.80
CA LEU A 101 20.74 4.79 -15.02
C LEU A 101 21.42 6.15 -14.95
N GLY A 102 22.05 6.52 -13.82
CA GLY A 102 22.55 7.89 -13.61
C GLY A 102 21.41 8.91 -13.60
N PHE A 103 20.27 8.57 -13.02
CA PHE A 103 19.09 9.43 -13.05
C PHE A 103 19.29 10.67 -12.15
N PRO A 104 19.10 11.88 -12.67
CA PRO A 104 19.34 13.10 -11.90
C PRO A 104 18.64 13.09 -10.54
N ASP A 105 19.37 13.39 -9.48
CA ASP A 105 18.90 13.50 -8.10
C ASP A 105 18.23 12.23 -7.50
N TYR A 106 18.32 11.08 -8.15
CA TYR A 106 17.61 9.86 -7.66
C TYR A 106 18.11 9.45 -6.27
N ILE A 107 19.41 9.32 -6.07
CA ILE A 107 19.98 8.93 -4.76
C ILE A 107 19.63 9.95 -3.68
N LYS A 108 19.67 11.25 -4.00
CA LYS A 108 19.27 12.31 -3.07
C LYS A 108 17.79 12.15 -2.66
N LYS A 109 16.88 12.02 -3.63
CA LYS A 109 15.44 11.80 -3.38
C LYS A 109 15.18 10.52 -2.58
N LEU A 110 15.94 9.46 -2.84
CA LEU A 110 15.81 8.19 -2.12
C LEU A 110 16.16 8.38 -0.63
N LYS A 111 17.27 9.05 -0.32
CA LYS A 111 17.69 9.38 1.05
C LYS A 111 16.69 10.28 1.76
N GLU A 112 16.25 11.35 1.12
CA GLU A 112 15.24 12.27 1.66
C GLU A 112 13.92 11.54 1.95
N THR A 113 13.50 10.64 1.05
CA THR A 113 12.29 9.85 1.22
C THR A 113 12.40 8.90 2.40
N ARG A 114 13.54 8.25 2.60
CA ARG A 114 13.81 7.39 3.77
C ARG A 114 13.70 8.17 5.06
N ILE A 115 14.32 9.34 5.12
CA ILE A 115 14.25 10.23 6.30
C ILE A 115 12.79 10.63 6.58
N LYS A 116 12.06 11.01 5.53
CA LYS A 116 10.67 11.48 5.64
C LYS A 116 9.70 10.38 6.08
N THR A 117 9.84 9.17 5.53
CA THR A 117 8.88 8.07 5.73
C THR A 117 9.29 7.11 6.84
N GLY A 118 10.56 7.09 7.23
CA GLY A 118 11.13 6.08 8.12
C GLY A 118 11.24 4.68 7.49
N LEU A 119 11.04 4.56 6.17
CA LEU A 119 11.01 3.29 5.45
C LEU A 119 12.29 3.06 4.65
N GLY A 120 12.75 1.81 4.60
CA GLY A 120 13.87 1.40 3.74
C GLY A 120 13.49 1.25 2.27
N SER A 121 12.23 0.93 1.98
CA SER A 121 11.69 0.73 0.62
C SER A 121 10.22 1.05 0.56
N ALA A 122 9.63 1.00 -0.66
CA ALA A 122 8.20 1.27 -0.88
C ALA A 122 7.27 0.17 -0.34
N MET A 123 7.80 -0.95 0.13
CA MET A 123 7.02 -2.06 0.66
C MET A 123 7.54 -2.48 2.03
N ILE A 124 6.63 -2.71 2.96
CA ILE A 124 6.86 -3.35 4.25
C ILE A 124 6.35 -4.78 4.14
N THR A 125 7.11 -5.75 4.64
CA THR A 125 6.71 -7.17 4.68
C THR A 125 6.94 -7.72 6.06
N GLY A 126 6.05 -8.58 6.53
CA GLY A 126 6.19 -9.18 7.86
C GLY A 126 5.17 -10.27 8.15
N ASP A 127 5.41 -10.99 9.22
CA ASP A 127 4.44 -11.90 9.82
C ASP A 127 3.45 -11.13 10.68
N GLY A 128 2.24 -11.67 10.81
CA GLY A 128 1.24 -11.15 11.73
C GLY A 128 0.09 -12.13 11.92
N SER A 129 -0.89 -11.73 12.69
CA SER A 129 -2.13 -12.49 12.81
C SER A 129 -3.36 -11.58 12.60
N VAL A 130 -4.43 -12.18 12.13
CA VAL A 130 -5.75 -11.56 12.04
C VAL A 130 -6.75 -12.45 12.76
N LEU A 131 -7.34 -11.92 13.84
CA LEU A 131 -8.24 -12.67 14.74
C LEU A 131 -7.66 -14.04 15.12
N GLY A 132 -6.37 -14.07 15.45
CA GLY A 132 -5.62 -15.26 15.88
C GLY A 132 -5.11 -16.16 14.75
N LYS A 133 -5.47 -15.97 13.48
CA LYS A 133 -4.89 -16.71 12.35
C LYS A 133 -3.63 -16.05 11.83
N ASN A 134 -2.55 -16.81 11.74
CA ASN A 134 -1.27 -16.32 11.23
C ASN A 134 -1.31 -16.10 9.72
N LEU A 135 -0.55 -15.10 9.24
CA LEU A 135 -0.41 -14.76 7.83
C LEU A 135 0.92 -14.02 7.57
N VAL A 136 1.29 -13.89 6.31
CA VAL A 136 2.32 -12.95 5.85
C VAL A 136 1.63 -11.78 5.18
N LEU A 137 2.01 -10.54 5.55
CA LEU A 137 1.49 -9.30 4.99
C LEU A 137 2.57 -8.52 4.26
N CYS A 138 2.23 -8.04 3.06
CA CYS A 138 3.02 -7.10 2.26
C CYS A 138 2.21 -5.83 2.07
N ALA A 139 2.67 -4.71 2.60
CA ALA A 139 1.99 -3.41 2.50
C ALA A 139 2.85 -2.39 1.76
N THR A 140 2.30 -1.71 0.75
CA THR A 140 2.99 -0.66 -0.01
C THR A 140 2.64 0.73 0.51
N ASP A 141 3.64 1.61 0.56
CA ASP A 141 3.51 2.99 1.05
C ASP A 141 3.68 3.99 -0.09
N PHE A 142 2.62 4.76 -0.36
CA PHE A 142 2.65 5.79 -1.39
C PHE A 142 3.61 6.95 -1.05
N GLY A 143 3.87 7.22 0.22
CA GLY A 143 4.82 8.22 0.67
C GLY A 143 6.25 7.92 0.22
N PHE A 144 6.59 6.64 -0.01
CA PHE A 144 7.90 6.24 -0.50
C PHE A 144 7.95 6.22 -2.03
N LEU A 145 8.39 7.32 -2.64
CA LEU A 145 8.51 7.49 -4.09
C LEU A 145 7.25 7.04 -4.87
N GLY A 146 6.08 7.43 -4.38
CA GLY A 146 4.80 7.10 -5.00
C GLY A 146 4.40 5.63 -4.89
N GLY A 147 4.93 4.87 -3.93
CA GLY A 147 4.66 3.43 -3.79
C GLY A 147 5.14 2.61 -4.99
N SER A 148 6.08 3.14 -5.78
CA SER A 148 6.45 2.58 -7.08
C SER A 148 7.12 1.22 -6.97
N PHE A 149 6.69 0.29 -7.83
CA PHE A 149 7.24 -1.07 -7.91
C PHE A 149 8.69 -1.04 -8.42
N CYS A 150 9.58 -1.70 -7.72
CA CYS A 150 11.02 -1.62 -7.96
C CYS A 150 11.71 -2.96 -7.63
N MET A 151 13.02 -3.03 -7.84
CA MET A 151 13.80 -4.24 -7.55
C MET A 151 13.60 -4.73 -6.11
N SER A 152 13.73 -3.83 -5.13
CA SER A 152 13.54 -4.19 -3.72
C SER A 152 12.12 -4.68 -3.42
N THR A 153 11.11 -4.13 -4.09
CA THR A 153 9.72 -4.60 -3.95
C THR A 153 9.56 -6.03 -4.49
N GLY A 154 10.12 -6.31 -5.67
CA GLY A 154 10.09 -7.66 -6.24
C GLY A 154 10.80 -8.70 -5.36
N GLU A 155 11.95 -8.34 -4.77
CA GLU A 155 12.65 -9.20 -3.81
C GLU A 155 11.84 -9.46 -2.54
N LYS A 156 11.23 -8.41 -1.98
CA LYS A 156 10.38 -8.55 -0.80
C LYS A 156 9.17 -9.44 -1.05
N VAL A 157 8.52 -9.32 -2.22
CA VAL A 157 7.42 -10.21 -2.60
C VAL A 157 7.91 -11.67 -2.72
N TRP A 158 9.09 -11.88 -3.32
CA TRP A 158 9.68 -13.21 -3.44
C TRP A 158 9.91 -13.85 -2.06
N ARG A 159 10.57 -13.12 -1.16
CA ARG A 159 10.86 -13.59 0.21
C ARG A 159 9.58 -13.82 1.01
N ALA A 160 8.62 -12.92 0.91
CA ALA A 160 7.33 -13.07 1.58
C ALA A 160 6.58 -14.33 1.11
N ALA A 161 6.65 -14.65 -0.18
CA ALA A 161 6.07 -15.87 -0.74
C ALA A 161 6.77 -17.14 -0.21
N GLU A 162 8.12 -17.13 -0.13
CA GLU A 162 8.87 -18.25 0.45
C GLU A 162 8.49 -18.47 1.92
N ILE A 163 8.43 -17.41 2.71
CA ILE A 163 8.04 -17.49 4.14
C ILE A 163 6.61 -17.97 4.30
N ALA A 164 5.67 -17.50 3.45
CA ALA A 164 4.28 -17.96 3.50
C ALA A 164 4.16 -19.47 3.21
N ILE A 165 4.92 -19.98 2.24
CA ILE A 165 4.96 -21.42 1.90
C ILE A 165 5.61 -22.21 3.05
N GLU A 166 6.76 -21.75 3.56
CA GLU A 166 7.48 -22.42 4.65
C GLU A 166 6.63 -22.55 5.91
N LYS A 167 5.92 -21.48 6.27
CA LYS A 167 5.04 -21.41 7.45
C LYS A 167 3.65 -22.00 7.21
N ASN A 168 3.32 -22.33 5.97
CA ASN A 168 2.00 -22.81 5.55
C ASN A 168 0.86 -21.85 5.96
N VAL A 169 1.03 -20.56 5.62
CA VAL A 169 0.09 -19.48 5.97
C VAL A 169 -0.32 -18.65 4.75
N PRO A 170 -1.46 -17.95 4.79
CA PRO A 170 -1.91 -17.06 3.73
C PRO A 170 -0.91 -15.92 3.45
N LEU A 171 -0.88 -15.46 2.18
CA LEU A 171 -0.14 -14.28 1.75
C LEU A 171 -1.10 -13.16 1.39
N ILE A 172 -0.98 -12.03 2.10
CA ILE A 172 -1.87 -10.88 1.93
C ILE A 172 -1.06 -9.71 1.37
N PHE A 173 -1.61 -9.02 0.38
CA PHE A 173 -1.08 -7.77 -0.16
C PHE A 173 -2.02 -6.61 0.13
N GLN A 174 -1.47 -5.48 0.54
CA GLN A 174 -2.10 -4.17 0.38
C GLN A 174 -1.35 -3.45 -0.73
N ALA A 175 -2.03 -3.19 -1.83
CA ALA A 175 -1.47 -2.58 -3.04
C ALA A 175 -1.80 -1.09 -3.09
N CYS A 176 -0.76 -0.24 -3.13
CA CYS A 176 -0.86 1.19 -3.32
C CYS A 176 0.38 1.71 -4.07
N GLY A 177 0.19 2.34 -5.23
CA GLY A 177 1.33 2.94 -5.92
C GLY A 177 1.05 3.39 -7.35
N GLY A 178 1.93 4.27 -7.82
CA GLY A 178 1.81 4.94 -9.13
C GLY A 178 2.30 4.13 -10.33
N GLY A 179 2.92 2.95 -10.12
CA GLY A 179 3.44 2.12 -11.21
C GLY A 179 4.87 1.63 -11.00
N ALA A 180 5.55 1.24 -12.08
CA ALA A 180 6.95 0.82 -12.02
C ALA A 180 7.89 2.03 -11.78
N ARG A 181 8.97 1.81 -11.01
CA ARG A 181 9.94 2.88 -10.70
C ARG A 181 10.79 3.20 -11.90
N MET A 182 10.52 4.34 -12.55
CA MET A 182 11.23 4.78 -13.74
C MET A 182 12.74 4.95 -13.55
N HIS A 183 13.20 5.32 -12.35
CA HIS A 183 14.60 5.49 -12.00
C HIS A 183 15.44 4.20 -12.06
N GLU A 184 14.80 3.04 -12.00
CA GLU A 184 15.43 1.72 -12.09
C GLU A 184 15.26 1.08 -13.49
N GLY A 185 14.54 1.74 -14.40
CA GLY A 185 14.36 1.31 -15.78
C GLY A 185 13.88 -0.13 -15.93
N CYS A 186 14.52 -0.90 -16.79
CA CYS A 186 14.15 -2.30 -17.04
C CYS A 186 14.20 -3.18 -15.79
N SER A 187 15.04 -2.86 -14.79
CA SER A 187 15.15 -3.65 -13.57
C SER A 187 13.84 -3.63 -12.75
N SER A 188 13.15 -2.48 -12.71
CA SER A 188 11.83 -2.40 -12.08
C SER A 188 10.78 -3.22 -12.85
N MET A 189 10.86 -3.24 -14.19
CA MET A 189 9.93 -4.01 -15.02
C MET A 189 10.12 -5.52 -14.87
N VAL A 190 11.37 -6.01 -14.83
CA VAL A 190 11.68 -7.44 -14.61
C VAL A 190 11.25 -7.92 -13.24
N SER A 191 11.18 -7.03 -12.25
CA SER A 191 10.70 -7.35 -10.91
C SER A 191 9.21 -7.71 -10.87
N ILE A 192 8.41 -7.25 -11.85
CA ILE A 192 6.97 -7.55 -11.94
C ILE A 192 6.73 -9.04 -12.23
N PRO A 193 7.23 -9.64 -13.33
CA PRO A 193 7.07 -11.07 -13.56
C PRO A 193 7.72 -11.92 -12.45
N LYS A 194 8.82 -11.47 -11.83
CA LYS A 194 9.37 -12.14 -10.66
C LYS A 194 8.36 -12.25 -9.53
N ALA A 195 7.65 -11.17 -9.20
CA ALA A 195 6.59 -11.19 -8.20
C ALA A 195 5.45 -12.15 -8.59
N HIS A 196 5.05 -12.18 -9.87
CA HIS A 196 4.04 -13.13 -10.37
C HIS A 196 4.44 -14.60 -10.17
N VAL A 197 5.71 -14.93 -10.48
CA VAL A 197 6.22 -16.29 -10.25
C VAL A 197 6.18 -16.64 -8.77
N ALA A 198 6.59 -15.73 -7.89
CA ALA A 198 6.56 -15.93 -6.44
C ALA A 198 5.13 -16.17 -5.93
N ILE A 199 4.19 -15.34 -6.33
CA ILE A 199 2.76 -15.47 -5.95
C ILE A 199 2.18 -16.78 -6.48
N SER A 200 2.46 -17.14 -7.73
CA SER A 200 2.00 -18.40 -8.31
C SER A 200 2.51 -19.65 -7.57
N ARG A 201 3.67 -19.58 -6.93
CA ARG A 201 4.18 -20.66 -6.06
C ARG A 201 3.32 -20.81 -4.82
N VAL A 202 2.88 -19.71 -4.20
CA VAL A 202 1.96 -19.71 -3.04
C VAL A 202 0.61 -20.31 -3.43
N GLU A 203 0.04 -19.86 -4.56
CA GLU A 203 -1.23 -20.38 -5.09
C GLU A 203 -1.15 -21.88 -5.40
N LYS A 204 -0.03 -22.34 -6.01
CA LYS A 204 0.20 -23.77 -6.28
C LYS A 204 0.39 -24.61 -5.03
N ALA A 205 0.86 -24.00 -3.94
CA ALA A 205 0.90 -24.66 -2.62
C ALA A 205 -0.49 -24.75 -1.95
N GLY A 206 -1.55 -24.28 -2.61
CA GLY A 206 -2.92 -24.29 -2.08
C GLY A 206 -3.19 -23.24 -1.02
N LEU A 207 -2.29 -22.26 -0.85
CA LEU A 207 -2.43 -21.22 0.17
C LEU A 207 -3.23 -20.03 -0.36
N PRO A 208 -4.10 -19.43 0.46
CA PRO A 208 -4.84 -18.23 0.09
C PRO A 208 -3.90 -17.06 -0.23
N VAL A 209 -4.17 -16.41 -1.35
CA VAL A 209 -3.57 -15.11 -1.71
C VAL A 209 -4.70 -14.10 -1.80
N ILE A 210 -4.59 -12.99 -1.06
CA ILE A 210 -5.58 -11.91 -1.05
C ILE A 210 -4.87 -10.60 -1.34
N THR A 211 -5.44 -9.79 -2.23
CA THR A 211 -4.91 -8.45 -2.51
C THR A 211 -5.96 -7.39 -2.22
N LEU A 212 -5.69 -6.53 -1.24
CA LEU A 212 -6.42 -5.30 -0.99
C LEU A 212 -5.92 -4.20 -1.94
N ILE A 213 -6.76 -3.77 -2.85
CA ILE A 213 -6.48 -2.72 -3.82
C ILE A 213 -6.95 -1.38 -3.28
N THR A 214 -6.02 -0.44 -3.12
CA THR A 214 -6.26 0.89 -2.53
C THR A 214 -5.90 2.02 -3.49
N ASP A 215 -6.17 3.27 -3.12
CA ASP A 215 -5.95 4.46 -3.96
C ASP A 215 -4.57 5.10 -3.75
N PRO A 216 -3.74 5.25 -4.81
CA PRO A 216 -3.88 4.72 -6.17
C PRO A 216 -3.26 3.33 -6.32
N THR A 217 -3.77 2.53 -7.24
CA THR A 217 -3.12 1.28 -7.67
C THR A 217 -3.02 1.28 -9.20
N LEU A 218 -1.85 1.66 -9.72
CA LEU A 218 -1.64 1.90 -11.14
C LEU A 218 -0.43 1.12 -11.69
N GLY A 219 -0.43 0.88 -12.98
CA GLY A 219 0.70 0.37 -13.77
C GLY A 219 1.37 -0.85 -13.16
N GLY A 220 2.67 -0.76 -12.89
CA GLY A 220 3.48 -1.87 -12.37
C GLY A 220 3.01 -2.41 -11.02
N VAL A 221 2.37 -1.60 -10.17
CA VAL A 221 1.78 -2.07 -8.90
C VAL A 221 0.49 -2.84 -9.16
N ALA A 222 -0.38 -2.31 -10.03
CA ALA A 222 -1.62 -2.98 -10.41
C ALA A 222 -1.35 -4.34 -11.06
N ILE A 223 -0.37 -4.40 -11.98
CA ILE A 223 0.01 -5.64 -12.65
C ILE A 223 0.76 -6.57 -11.70
N GLY A 224 1.76 -6.05 -10.97
CA GLY A 224 2.70 -6.86 -10.17
C GLY A 224 2.06 -7.61 -9.02
N ILE A 225 1.21 -6.94 -8.26
CA ILE A 225 0.53 -7.52 -7.10
C ILE A 225 -1.00 -7.34 -7.18
N GLY A 226 -1.49 -6.21 -7.70
CA GLY A 226 -2.91 -5.88 -7.73
C GLY A 226 -3.77 -6.82 -8.60
N SER A 227 -3.17 -7.56 -9.54
CA SER A 227 -3.89 -8.49 -10.43
C SER A 227 -3.97 -9.93 -9.89
N ARG A 228 -3.42 -10.21 -8.71
CA ARG A 228 -3.25 -11.58 -8.21
C ARG A 228 -4.14 -11.89 -7.01
N GLY A 229 -4.42 -13.18 -6.84
CA GLY A 229 -5.23 -13.70 -5.74
C GLY A 229 -6.69 -13.24 -5.80
N LYS A 230 -7.39 -13.39 -4.68
CA LYS A 230 -8.73 -12.79 -4.48
C LYS A 230 -8.57 -11.29 -4.21
N ARG A 231 -9.27 -10.45 -4.98
CA ARG A 231 -9.11 -9.00 -4.95
C ARG A 231 -10.20 -8.34 -4.13
N LEU A 232 -9.80 -7.68 -3.07
CA LEU A 232 -10.64 -6.76 -2.32
C LEU A 232 -10.37 -5.34 -2.79
N PHE A 233 -11.40 -4.60 -3.12
CA PHE A 233 -11.27 -3.20 -3.51
C PHE A 233 -11.73 -2.32 -2.35
N GLU A 234 -10.90 -1.38 -1.96
CA GLU A 234 -11.25 -0.46 -0.90
C GLU A 234 -12.40 0.46 -1.35
N PHE A 235 -13.38 0.63 -0.47
CA PHE A 235 -14.51 1.52 -0.70
C PHE A 235 -14.05 2.94 -1.06
N ASN A 236 -14.65 3.52 -2.10
CA ASN A 236 -14.30 4.83 -2.65
C ASN A 236 -12.84 4.96 -3.16
N ALA A 237 -12.14 3.86 -3.40
CA ALA A 237 -10.84 3.93 -4.07
C ALA A 237 -11.01 4.46 -5.49
N GLY A 238 -10.14 5.40 -5.85
CA GLY A 238 -10.01 5.93 -7.21
C GLY A 238 -8.68 5.51 -7.82
N HIS A 239 -8.39 5.98 -9.03
CA HIS A 239 -7.09 5.80 -9.71
C HIS A 239 -6.59 4.34 -9.72
N ILE A 240 -7.48 3.41 -10.12
CA ILE A 240 -7.14 1.99 -10.26
C ILE A 240 -7.09 1.63 -11.76
N GLY A 241 -5.94 1.16 -12.23
CA GLY A 241 -5.80 0.77 -13.64
C GLY A 241 -4.38 0.67 -14.13
N PHE A 242 -4.22 0.47 -15.45
CA PHE A 242 -2.91 0.34 -16.08
C PHE A 242 -2.15 1.67 -16.14
N SER A 243 -2.83 2.75 -16.55
CA SER A 243 -2.22 4.08 -16.68
C SER A 243 -3.08 5.13 -15.98
N GLY A 244 -2.45 6.07 -15.28
CA GLY A 244 -3.18 7.13 -14.59
C GLY A 244 -3.91 8.08 -15.55
N LYS A 245 -5.03 8.65 -15.12
CA LYS A 245 -5.85 9.62 -15.90
C LYS A 245 -5.02 10.68 -16.60
N ARG A 246 -4.09 11.30 -15.86
CA ARG A 246 -3.23 12.36 -16.40
C ARG A 246 -2.42 11.90 -17.62
N VAL A 247 -1.85 10.70 -17.57
CA VAL A 247 -1.05 10.15 -18.66
C VAL A 247 -1.94 9.87 -19.88
N ILE A 248 -3.12 9.29 -19.66
CA ILE A 248 -4.10 9.02 -20.73
C ILE A 248 -4.54 10.31 -21.38
N GLU A 249 -4.88 11.33 -20.60
CA GLU A 249 -5.34 12.63 -21.11
C GLU A 249 -4.24 13.37 -21.90
N GLN A 250 -3.00 13.32 -21.42
CA GLN A 250 -1.86 13.90 -22.14
C GLN A 250 -1.59 13.19 -23.47
N PHE A 251 -1.68 11.85 -23.48
CA PHE A 251 -1.43 11.07 -24.69
C PHE A 251 -2.56 11.19 -25.72
N THR A 252 -3.82 11.16 -25.29
CA THR A 252 -4.98 11.14 -26.16
C THR A 252 -5.50 12.55 -26.53
N GLY A 253 -5.09 13.58 -25.80
CA GLY A 253 -5.63 14.94 -25.92
C GLY A 253 -7.09 15.06 -25.44
N LYS A 254 -7.66 14.01 -24.85
CA LYS A 254 -9.07 13.98 -24.42
C LYS A 254 -9.15 13.88 -22.91
N LYS A 255 -10.09 14.61 -22.29
CA LYS A 255 -10.38 14.48 -20.87
C LYS A 255 -11.15 13.20 -20.59
N THR A 256 -10.79 12.51 -19.52
CA THR A 256 -11.52 11.36 -19.00
C THR A 256 -12.69 11.82 -18.13
N SER A 257 -13.71 10.98 -17.96
CA SER A 257 -14.81 11.27 -17.02
C SER A 257 -14.31 11.32 -15.57
N LYS A 258 -15.09 11.90 -14.66
CA LYS A 258 -14.74 11.94 -13.22
C LYS A 258 -14.75 10.56 -12.62
N GLU A 259 -15.64 9.70 -13.08
CA GLU A 259 -15.88 8.34 -12.61
C GLU A 259 -14.83 7.36 -13.12
N PHE A 260 -14.11 7.68 -14.20
CA PHE A 260 -13.12 6.82 -14.83
C PHE A 260 -12.07 6.36 -13.81
N GLN A 261 -11.81 5.06 -13.77
CA GLN A 261 -10.86 4.39 -12.84
C GLN A 261 -11.25 4.46 -11.35
N THR A 262 -12.50 4.79 -11.02
CA THR A 262 -13.02 4.59 -9.65
C THR A 262 -13.43 3.13 -9.46
N VAL A 263 -13.53 2.70 -8.22
CA VAL A 263 -13.98 1.33 -7.88
C VAL A 263 -15.40 1.07 -8.40
N ASP A 264 -16.29 2.06 -8.35
CA ASP A 264 -17.66 1.93 -8.83
C ASP A 264 -17.69 1.77 -10.36
N TRP A 265 -16.90 2.56 -11.09
CA TRP A 265 -16.75 2.42 -12.53
C TRP A 265 -16.18 1.05 -12.93
N LEU A 266 -15.19 0.55 -12.19
CA LEU A 266 -14.61 -0.78 -12.40
C LEU A 266 -15.62 -1.90 -12.10
N LYS A 267 -16.47 -1.70 -11.09
CA LYS A 267 -17.55 -2.65 -10.76
C LYS A 267 -18.56 -2.76 -11.88
N GLU A 268 -19.00 -1.64 -12.45
CA GLU A 268 -19.88 -1.61 -13.63
C GLU A 268 -19.28 -2.34 -14.84
N LYS A 269 -17.95 -2.35 -14.97
CA LYS A 269 -17.20 -3.06 -16.03
C LYS A 269 -16.87 -4.52 -15.70
N GLY A 270 -17.28 -5.02 -14.54
CA GLY A 270 -17.03 -6.41 -14.12
C GLY A 270 -15.60 -6.69 -13.69
N HIS A 271 -14.83 -5.65 -13.30
CA HIS A 271 -13.43 -5.78 -12.89
C HIS A 271 -13.22 -5.87 -11.38
N VAL A 272 -14.29 -5.78 -10.58
CA VAL A 272 -14.22 -5.78 -9.11
C VAL A 272 -14.78 -7.10 -8.58
N ASP A 273 -13.98 -7.83 -7.82
CA ASP A 273 -14.45 -9.06 -7.17
C ASP A 273 -15.31 -8.70 -5.95
N GLU A 274 -14.81 -7.84 -5.07
CA GLU A 274 -15.54 -7.42 -3.88
C GLU A 274 -15.07 -6.04 -3.37
N ILE A 275 -15.99 -5.24 -2.84
CA ILE A 275 -15.70 -3.93 -2.21
C ILE A 275 -15.75 -4.08 -0.69
N VAL A 276 -14.74 -3.55 0.00
CA VAL A 276 -14.65 -3.57 1.45
C VAL A 276 -14.47 -2.16 2.02
N HIS A 277 -15.23 -1.84 3.06
CA HIS A 277 -15.00 -0.59 3.79
C HIS A 277 -13.77 -0.73 4.71
N PRO A 278 -12.92 0.30 4.85
CA PRO A 278 -11.71 0.22 5.69
C PRO A 278 -11.94 -0.26 7.13
N LYS A 279 -13.07 0.06 7.72
CA LYS A 279 -13.44 -0.38 9.08
C LYS A 279 -13.68 -1.89 9.19
N ASP A 280 -14.04 -2.56 8.08
CA ASP A 280 -14.42 -3.98 8.04
C ASP A 280 -13.29 -4.87 7.48
N LEU A 281 -12.08 -4.29 7.27
CA LEU A 281 -10.94 -4.99 6.64
C LEU A 281 -10.52 -6.24 7.40
N LYS A 282 -10.45 -6.15 8.73
CA LYS A 282 -9.99 -7.25 9.59
C LYS A 282 -10.90 -8.46 9.48
N GLU A 283 -12.19 -8.28 9.69
CA GLU A 283 -13.21 -9.34 9.62
C GLU A 283 -13.32 -9.91 8.22
N LYS A 284 -13.22 -9.03 7.22
CA LYS A 284 -13.29 -9.46 5.82
C LYS A 284 -12.12 -10.34 5.42
N ILE A 285 -10.90 -9.94 5.70
CA ILE A 285 -9.71 -10.74 5.42
C ILE A 285 -9.77 -12.07 6.18
N PHE A 286 -10.15 -12.03 7.47
CA PHE A 286 -10.30 -13.24 8.27
C PHE A 286 -11.30 -14.25 7.65
N SER A 287 -12.40 -13.78 7.06
CA SER A 287 -13.40 -14.65 6.43
C SER A 287 -12.92 -15.32 5.13
N MET A 288 -11.79 -14.88 4.58
CA MET A 288 -11.25 -15.34 3.29
C MET A 288 -10.05 -16.29 3.43
N ILE A 289 -9.56 -16.50 4.65
CA ILE A 289 -8.36 -17.30 4.96
C ILE A 289 -8.67 -18.54 5.80
#